data_d1d3943327301645402a0d9a788b8f57
#
_entry.id   d1d3943327301645402a0d9a788b8f57
#
_cell.length_a   1.000
_cell.length_b   1.000
_cell.length_c   1.000
_cell.angle_alpha   90.00
_cell.angle_beta   90.00
_cell.angle_gamma   90.00
#
_symmetry.space_group_name_H-M   'P 1'
#
loop_
_entity.id
_entity.type
_entity.pdbx_description
1 polymer ?
#
loop_
_entity_poly.entity_id
_entity_poly.type
_entity_poly.pdbx_seq_one_letter_code
_entity_poly.pdbx_strand_id
1 'polypeptide(L)'
;SIHDFTAGIHAKVDLQLENNKLEWYNMYVCTNSKSVRYNNSVNTEYISSDSYTQDDETRSLSQTQSIFATHLKGTHHLTKDFTADWAGIFSQAKAEDPDRVYLSLTNTIQSADGVDGSLWSGNKNILKTLPKNMERRFQHNTDKDWAGYINLAYNSQLGNDINALWKAGAQYRRKERGNRYYSYNFTPTDISQKLDGNAFDQFAAIDWTCKTPYSQASQLNYDSKEHIGAAYVMTTLKCKWGELNAGVRAEHTNQIY
;
A
#
# COMPACT_ATOMS: atom_id res chain seq x y z
N SER A 1 3.66 20.22 -7.76
CA SER A 1 2.23 20.18 -7.40
C SER A 1 1.85 18.80 -6.91
N ILE A 2 0.94 18.73 -5.96
CA ILE A 2 0.32 17.49 -5.44
C ILE A 2 -1.18 17.70 -5.49
N HIS A 3 -1.89 16.72 -6.04
CA HIS A 3 -3.35 16.71 -6.08
C HIS A 3 -3.83 15.36 -5.60
N ASP A 4 -4.48 15.35 -4.44
CA ASP A 4 -5.04 14.16 -3.82
C ASP A 4 -6.56 14.28 -3.77
N PHE A 5 -7.23 13.22 -4.18
CA PHE A 5 -8.68 13.10 -4.07
C PHE A 5 -8.98 11.76 -3.39
N THR A 6 -9.74 11.81 -2.30
CA THR A 6 -10.22 10.63 -1.61
C THR A 6 -11.73 10.69 -1.48
N ALA A 7 -12.38 9.61 -1.89
CA ALA A 7 -13.80 9.40 -1.71
C ALA A 7 -14.04 8.07 -1.03
N GLY A 8 -15.04 8.04 -0.15
CA GLY A 8 -15.43 6.82 0.55
C GLY A 8 -16.93 6.77 0.76
N ILE A 9 -17.46 5.55 0.70
CA ILE A 9 -18.84 5.25 1.05
C ILE A 9 -18.86 4.06 2.00
N HIS A 10 -19.72 4.11 3.00
CA HIS A 10 -20.01 2.97 3.84
C HIS A 10 -21.52 2.82 4.05
N ALA A 11 -21.94 1.60 4.30
CA ALA A 11 -23.31 1.26 4.62
C ALA A 11 -23.31 0.20 5.72
N LYS A 12 -24.21 0.36 6.68
CA LYS A 12 -24.43 -0.60 7.75
C LYS A 12 -25.92 -0.91 7.84
N VAL A 13 -26.24 -2.19 7.96
CA VAL A 13 -27.59 -2.68 8.18
C VAL A 13 -27.55 -3.58 9.41
N ASP A 14 -28.36 -3.25 10.40
CA ASP A 14 -28.56 -4.04 11.61
C ASP A 14 -29.98 -4.58 11.61
N LEU A 15 -30.14 -5.88 11.71
CA LEU A 15 -31.41 -6.57 11.80
C LEU A 15 -31.50 -7.25 13.17
N GLN A 16 -32.46 -6.83 13.99
CA GLN A 16 -32.73 -7.41 15.28
C GLN A 16 -34.01 -8.25 15.22
N LEU A 17 -33.91 -9.53 15.53
CA LEU A 17 -35.00 -10.50 15.54
C LEU A 17 -35.01 -11.20 16.89
N GLU A 18 -35.90 -10.82 17.81
CA GLU A 18 -36.01 -11.41 19.16
C GLU A 18 -34.65 -11.83 19.77
N ASN A 19 -34.26 -13.09 19.53
CA ASN A 19 -33.03 -13.71 20.05
C ASN A 19 -31.86 -13.68 19.08
N ASN A 20 -32.00 -13.04 17.91
CA ASN A 20 -31.01 -13.03 16.86
C ASN A 20 -30.68 -11.62 16.45
N LYS A 21 -29.40 -11.36 16.17
CA LYS A 21 -28.93 -10.11 15.59
C LYS A 21 -28.07 -10.41 14.38
N LEU A 22 -28.35 -9.75 13.26
CA LEU A 22 -27.50 -9.76 12.07
C LEU A 22 -27.01 -8.35 11.82
N GLU A 23 -25.72 -8.22 11.55
CA GLU A 23 -25.06 -6.95 11.27
C GLU A 23 -24.30 -7.10 9.96
N TRP A 24 -24.63 -6.27 8.98
CA TRP A 24 -23.93 -6.25 7.71
C TRP A 24 -23.32 -4.87 7.49
N TYR A 25 -22.02 -4.84 7.31
CA TYR A 25 -21.25 -3.62 7.09
C TYR A 25 -20.49 -3.71 5.80
N ASN A 26 -20.51 -2.63 5.02
CA ASN A 26 -19.75 -2.49 3.78
C ASN A 26 -19.04 -1.16 3.75
N MET A 27 -17.85 -1.15 3.17
CA MET A 27 -17.06 0.05 2.98
C MET A 27 -16.33 -0.04 1.63
N TYR A 28 -16.33 1.07 0.92
CA TYR A 28 -15.47 1.29 -0.22
C TYR A 28 -14.79 2.65 -0.10
N VAL A 29 -13.47 2.66 -0.26
CA VAL A 29 -12.67 3.89 -0.27
C VAL A 29 -11.80 3.87 -1.51
N CYS A 30 -11.71 5.00 -2.20
CA CYS A 30 -10.82 5.19 -3.33
C CYS A 30 -10.05 6.49 -3.16
N THR A 31 -8.73 6.41 -3.34
CA THR A 31 -7.82 7.56 -3.34
C THR A 31 -7.12 7.64 -4.68
N ASN A 32 -7.11 8.82 -5.27
CA ASN A 32 -6.35 9.13 -6.47
C ASN A 32 -5.35 10.23 -6.13
N SER A 33 -4.07 9.95 -6.30
CA SER A 33 -2.98 10.89 -6.02
C SER A 33 -2.21 11.15 -7.30
N LYS A 34 -2.03 12.43 -7.62
CA LYS A 34 -1.19 12.88 -8.73
C LYS A 34 -0.18 13.87 -8.20
N SER A 35 1.08 13.64 -8.50
CA SER A 35 2.14 14.57 -8.10
C SER A 35 3.16 14.75 -9.18
N VAL A 36 3.66 15.98 -9.28
CA VAL A 36 4.84 16.32 -10.08
C VAL A 36 5.83 17.02 -9.18
N ARG A 37 7.04 16.47 -9.13
CA ARG A 37 8.15 16.98 -8.32
C ARG A 37 9.31 17.35 -9.22
N TYR A 38 9.80 18.56 -9.04
CA TYR A 38 11.03 19.03 -9.62
C TYR A 38 12.10 19.10 -8.56
N ASN A 39 13.29 18.62 -8.88
CA ASN A 39 14.46 18.74 -8.05
C ASN A 39 15.60 19.30 -8.90
N ASN A 40 16.25 20.33 -8.42
CA ASN A 40 17.44 20.88 -9.01
C ASN A 40 18.55 20.75 -8.00
N SER A 41 19.64 20.10 -8.37
CA SER A 41 20.80 19.89 -7.52
C SER A 41 22.08 20.27 -8.25
N VAL A 42 22.96 20.96 -7.55
CA VAL A 42 24.29 21.28 -8.04
C VAL A 42 25.30 20.46 -7.25
N ASN A 43 26.05 19.63 -7.95
CA ASN A 43 27.17 18.94 -7.37
C ASN A 43 28.41 19.81 -7.44
N THR A 44 28.90 20.25 -6.27
CA THR A 44 30.07 21.08 -6.11
C THR A 44 31.36 20.29 -5.96
N GLU A 45 31.29 18.96 -5.96
CA GLU A 45 32.47 18.11 -6.07
C GLU A 45 33.01 18.20 -7.51
N TYR A 46 34.26 18.54 -7.61
CA TYR A 46 34.93 18.80 -8.90
C TYR A 46 34.95 17.55 -9.80
N ILE A 47 34.36 17.67 -10.99
CA ILE A 47 34.61 16.70 -12.08
C ILE A 47 35.96 16.98 -12.73
N SER A 48 36.34 18.24 -12.77
CA SER A 48 37.67 18.77 -13.11
C SER A 48 37.85 20.12 -12.42
N SER A 49 39.06 20.64 -12.36
CA SER A 49 39.38 21.84 -11.56
C SER A 49 38.50 23.06 -11.84
N ASP A 50 37.66 23.04 -12.88
CA ASP A 50 36.88 24.20 -13.31
C ASP A 50 35.44 23.88 -13.76
N SER A 51 34.83 22.77 -13.35
CA SER A 51 33.46 22.48 -13.76
C SER A 51 32.58 21.87 -12.66
N TYR A 52 31.31 22.24 -12.65
CA TYR A 52 30.26 21.72 -11.76
C TYR A 52 29.20 21.00 -12.58
N THR A 53 28.54 20.04 -11.99
CA THR A 53 27.38 19.37 -12.61
C THR A 53 26.10 19.84 -11.94
N GLN A 54 25.15 20.25 -12.75
CA GLN A 54 23.79 20.54 -12.31
C GLN A 54 22.87 19.46 -12.86
N ASP A 55 22.15 18.78 -11.97
CA ASP A 55 21.15 17.79 -12.33
C ASP A 55 19.74 18.34 -12.08
N ASP A 56 18.90 18.25 -13.10
CA ASP A 56 17.49 18.57 -13.07
C ASP A 56 16.68 17.28 -13.14
N GLU A 57 15.97 16.97 -12.08
CA GLU A 57 15.14 15.79 -12.01
C GLU A 57 13.67 16.16 -11.99
N THR A 58 12.90 15.50 -12.83
CA THR A 58 11.46 15.57 -12.82
C THR A 58 10.87 14.21 -12.54
N ARG A 59 10.00 14.14 -11.55
CA ARG A 59 9.25 12.94 -11.21
C ARG A 59 7.76 13.21 -11.34
N SER A 60 7.08 12.37 -12.12
CA SER A 60 5.63 12.37 -12.23
C SER A 60 5.10 11.06 -11.66
N LEU A 61 4.13 11.14 -10.79
CA LEU A 61 3.45 10.01 -10.17
C LEU A 61 1.94 10.19 -10.34
N SER A 62 1.29 9.15 -10.82
CA SER A 62 -0.16 9.00 -10.75
C SER A 62 -0.44 7.67 -10.06
N GLN A 63 -1.11 7.68 -8.91
CA GLN A 63 -1.40 6.50 -8.13
C GLN A 63 -2.89 6.43 -7.82
N THR A 64 -3.48 5.27 -8.01
CA THR A 64 -4.84 4.98 -7.58
C THR A 64 -4.82 3.86 -6.54
N GLN A 65 -5.47 4.09 -5.42
CA GLN A 65 -5.65 3.10 -4.37
C GLN A 65 -7.13 2.90 -4.09
N SER A 66 -7.55 1.66 -3.90
CA SER A 66 -8.92 1.37 -3.50
C SER A 66 -8.96 0.27 -2.47
N ILE A 67 -9.90 0.38 -1.54
CA ILE A 67 -10.17 -0.62 -0.50
C ILE A 67 -11.66 -0.90 -0.51
N PHE A 68 -12.01 -2.16 -0.68
CA PHE A 68 -13.35 -2.68 -0.43
C PHE A 68 -13.32 -3.61 0.77
N ALA A 69 -14.27 -3.47 1.68
CA ALA A 69 -14.43 -4.37 2.81
C ALA A 69 -15.90 -4.65 3.06
N THR A 70 -16.23 -5.90 3.31
CA THR A 70 -17.56 -6.33 3.75
C THR A 70 -17.43 -7.25 4.95
N HIS A 71 -18.36 -7.10 5.89
CA HIS A 71 -18.39 -7.84 7.14
C HIS A 71 -19.85 -8.23 7.43
N LEU A 72 -20.11 -9.51 7.53
CA LEU A 72 -21.40 -10.05 7.98
C LEU A 72 -21.20 -10.76 9.31
N LYS A 73 -21.95 -10.34 10.33
CA LYS A 73 -21.89 -10.89 11.68
C LYS A 73 -23.28 -11.35 12.12
N GLY A 74 -23.35 -12.50 12.73
CA GLY A 74 -24.53 -13.02 13.38
C GLY A 74 -24.28 -13.25 14.88
N THR A 75 -25.24 -12.89 15.71
CA THR A 75 -25.28 -13.21 17.13
C THR A 75 -26.61 -13.85 17.45
N HIS A 76 -26.61 -15.03 18.07
CA HIS A 76 -27.75 -15.86 18.31
C HIS A 76 -27.79 -16.27 19.79
N HIS A 77 -28.83 -15.89 20.49
CA HIS A 77 -29.12 -16.37 21.83
C HIS A 77 -29.97 -17.62 21.72
N LEU A 78 -29.30 -18.78 21.66
CA LEU A 78 -29.96 -20.09 21.46
C LEU A 78 -30.77 -20.53 22.68
N THR A 79 -30.26 -20.18 23.86
CA THR A 79 -30.97 -20.30 25.15
C THR A 79 -30.61 -19.11 26.03
N LYS A 80 -31.17 -19.04 27.25
CA LYS A 80 -30.81 -17.98 28.22
C LYS A 80 -29.31 -18.00 28.57
N ASP A 81 -28.68 -19.17 28.50
CA ASP A 81 -27.33 -19.41 28.97
C ASP A 81 -26.35 -19.67 27.81
N PHE A 82 -26.86 -19.87 26.58
CA PHE A 82 -26.03 -20.25 25.44
C PHE A 82 -26.18 -19.26 24.30
N THR A 83 -25.03 -18.65 23.93
CA THR A 83 -24.91 -17.71 22.83
C THR A 83 -23.91 -18.22 21.81
N ALA A 84 -24.24 -18.08 20.54
CA ALA A 84 -23.34 -18.31 19.41
C ALA A 84 -23.18 -17.02 18.62
N ASP A 85 -21.95 -16.64 18.30
CA ASP A 85 -21.66 -15.57 17.37
C ASP A 85 -20.70 -16.03 16.28
N TRP A 86 -20.90 -15.50 15.09
CA TRP A 86 -20.04 -15.77 13.94
C TRP A 86 -19.87 -14.53 13.12
N ALA A 87 -18.79 -14.47 12.36
CA ALA A 87 -18.62 -13.47 11.33
C ALA A 87 -17.87 -14.02 10.12
N GLY A 88 -18.24 -13.49 8.94
CA GLY A 88 -17.52 -13.61 7.71
C GLY A 88 -17.03 -12.23 7.26
N ILE A 89 -15.77 -12.13 6.91
CA ILE A 89 -15.12 -10.88 6.51
C ILE A 89 -14.46 -11.12 5.17
N PHE A 90 -14.67 -10.20 4.24
CA PHE A 90 -13.91 -10.13 3.01
C PHE A 90 -13.39 -8.71 2.83
N SER A 91 -12.12 -8.58 2.49
CA SER A 91 -11.55 -7.30 2.06
C SER A 91 -10.65 -7.46 0.85
N GLN A 92 -10.62 -6.42 0.02
CA GLN A 92 -9.72 -6.31 -1.11
C GLN A 92 -9.14 -4.90 -1.15
N ALA A 93 -7.81 -4.83 -1.17
CA ALA A 93 -7.08 -3.61 -1.46
C ALA A 93 -6.37 -3.72 -2.81
N LYS A 94 -6.39 -2.65 -3.58
CA LYS A 94 -5.66 -2.50 -4.83
C LYS A 94 -4.87 -1.21 -4.80
N ALA A 95 -3.65 -1.24 -5.31
CA ALA A 95 -2.85 -0.06 -5.53
C ALA A 95 -2.20 -0.15 -6.92
N GLU A 96 -2.39 0.88 -7.71
CA GLU A 96 -1.92 0.95 -9.09
C GLU A 96 -1.10 2.21 -9.30
N ASP A 97 0.12 2.04 -9.75
CA ASP A 97 0.97 3.09 -10.33
C ASP A 97 1.01 2.82 -11.85
N PRO A 98 0.08 3.39 -12.63
CA PRO A 98 -0.06 3.04 -14.04
C PRO A 98 1.11 3.55 -14.88
N ASP A 99 1.79 4.60 -14.44
CA ASP A 99 2.96 5.15 -15.10
C ASP A 99 3.65 6.19 -14.19
N ARG A 100 4.73 5.79 -13.55
CA ARG A 100 5.60 6.70 -12.81
C ARG A 100 6.79 7.04 -13.70
N VAL A 101 6.93 8.30 -14.03
CA VAL A 101 8.03 8.80 -14.86
C VAL A 101 9.07 9.48 -13.99
N TYR A 102 10.33 9.13 -14.21
CA TYR A 102 11.49 9.82 -13.68
C TYR A 102 12.35 10.24 -14.86
N LEU A 103 12.59 11.54 -14.99
CA LEU A 103 13.44 12.13 -16.03
C LEU A 103 14.58 12.86 -15.35
N SER A 104 15.82 12.59 -15.75
CA SER A 104 17.00 13.28 -15.29
C SER A 104 17.71 13.94 -16.48
N LEU A 105 17.99 15.20 -16.33
CA LEU A 105 18.76 16.02 -17.26
C LEU A 105 20.00 16.48 -16.52
N THR A 106 21.13 16.60 -17.23
CA THR A 106 22.36 17.08 -16.63
C THR A 106 22.94 18.23 -17.45
N ASN A 107 23.50 19.20 -16.76
CA ASN A 107 24.21 20.33 -17.36
C ASN A 107 25.60 20.44 -16.70
N THR A 108 26.64 20.62 -17.51
CA THR A 108 27.98 20.90 -17.00
C THR A 108 28.23 22.40 -17.08
N ILE A 109 28.49 22.99 -15.93
CA ILE A 109 28.75 24.43 -15.77
C ILE A 109 30.25 24.63 -15.58
N GLN A 110 30.87 25.47 -16.36
CA GLN A 110 32.28 25.81 -16.18
C GLN A 110 32.47 26.94 -15.15
N SER A 111 33.53 26.86 -14.37
CA SER A 111 33.83 27.80 -13.28
C SER A 111 33.96 29.26 -13.73
N ALA A 112 34.37 29.47 -14.99
CA ALA A 112 34.43 30.81 -15.58
C ALA A 112 33.06 31.47 -15.73
N ASP A 113 31.98 30.74 -15.72
CA ASP A 113 30.60 31.23 -15.74
C ASP A 113 30.12 31.67 -14.35
N GLY A 114 30.97 31.54 -13.33
CA GLY A 114 30.73 31.90 -11.94
C GLY A 114 29.64 31.08 -11.27
N VAL A 115 29.88 30.57 -10.06
CA VAL A 115 28.84 30.10 -9.18
C VAL A 115 28.23 31.32 -8.48
N ASP A 116 27.62 32.19 -9.23
CA ASP A 116 26.84 33.25 -8.61
C ASP A 116 25.40 32.78 -8.41
N GLY A 117 24.67 33.43 -7.54
CA GLY A 117 23.28 33.08 -7.25
C GLY A 117 22.34 33.09 -8.47
N SER A 118 22.81 33.55 -9.65
CA SER A 118 22.05 33.56 -10.90
C SER A 118 21.83 32.17 -11.48
N LEU A 119 22.72 31.22 -11.19
CA LEU A 119 22.54 29.80 -11.56
C LEU A 119 21.36 29.15 -10.80
N TRP A 120 21.05 29.65 -9.61
CA TRP A 120 19.91 29.26 -8.82
C TRP A 120 18.60 29.89 -9.31
N SER A 121 18.68 30.96 -10.07
CA SER A 121 17.52 31.76 -10.49
C SER A 121 16.85 31.31 -11.79
N GLY A 122 17.22 30.16 -12.34
CA GLY A 122 16.55 29.58 -13.50
C GLY A 122 16.99 30.11 -14.86
N ASN A 123 17.99 31.00 -14.94
CA ASN A 123 18.61 31.42 -16.20
C ASN A 123 19.59 30.37 -16.71
N LYS A 124 19.06 29.19 -17.06
CA LYS A 124 19.86 28.11 -17.63
C LYS A 124 20.24 28.43 -19.06
N ASN A 125 21.48 28.18 -19.39
CA ASN A 125 21.86 28.05 -20.80
C ASN A 125 21.36 26.67 -21.29
N ILE A 126 20.12 26.63 -21.74
CA ILE A 126 19.39 25.46 -22.18
C ILE A 126 20.19 24.70 -23.26
N LEU A 127 21.00 25.39 -24.03
CA LEU A 127 21.83 24.76 -25.08
C LEU A 127 22.90 23.80 -24.54
N LYS A 128 23.21 23.85 -23.24
CA LYS A 128 24.18 22.92 -22.60
C LYS A 128 23.50 21.80 -21.83
N THR A 129 22.19 21.77 -21.70
CA THR A 129 21.47 20.74 -20.95
C THR A 129 21.33 19.49 -21.80
N LEU A 130 21.79 18.37 -21.29
CA LEU A 130 21.78 17.07 -21.95
C LEU A 130 20.81 16.12 -21.24
N PRO A 131 20.04 15.32 -21.99
CA PRO A 131 19.25 14.26 -21.40
C PRO A 131 20.18 13.15 -20.86
N LYS A 132 19.99 12.76 -19.60
CA LYS A 132 20.80 11.73 -18.94
C LYS A 132 20.11 10.37 -19.00
N ASN A 133 18.94 10.27 -18.41
CA ASN A 133 18.16 9.06 -18.42
C ASN A 133 16.67 9.34 -18.13
N MET A 134 15.87 8.39 -18.51
CA MET A 134 14.46 8.34 -18.16
C MET A 134 14.12 6.94 -17.64
N GLU A 135 13.33 6.88 -16.59
CA GLU A 135 12.77 5.64 -16.10
C GLU A 135 11.25 5.72 -16.09
N ARG A 136 10.60 4.66 -16.58
CA ARG A 136 9.15 4.49 -16.47
C ARG A 136 8.86 3.24 -15.65
N ARG A 137 8.04 3.37 -14.63
CA ARG A 137 7.63 2.30 -13.70
C ARG A 137 6.14 2.09 -13.75
N PHE A 138 5.77 0.83 -13.74
CA PHE A 138 4.39 0.37 -13.72
C PHE A 138 4.27 -0.62 -12.56
N GLN A 139 3.32 -0.40 -11.65
CA GLN A 139 3.13 -1.29 -10.52
C GLN A 139 1.65 -1.55 -10.28
N HIS A 140 1.34 -2.80 -10.03
CA HIS A 140 0.01 -3.25 -9.65
C HIS A 140 0.11 -4.17 -8.43
N ASN A 141 -0.51 -3.74 -7.34
CA ASN A 141 -0.62 -4.50 -6.10
C ASN A 141 -2.06 -4.89 -5.85
N THR A 142 -2.27 -6.14 -5.46
CA THR A 142 -3.56 -6.65 -5.00
C THR A 142 -3.38 -7.40 -3.70
N ASP A 143 -4.20 -7.10 -2.71
CA ASP A 143 -4.26 -7.79 -1.42
C ASP A 143 -5.72 -8.21 -1.20
N LYS A 144 -5.98 -9.51 -1.00
CA LYS A 144 -7.31 -10.07 -0.71
C LYS A 144 -7.24 -10.83 0.59
N ASP A 145 -8.24 -10.65 1.42
CA ASP A 145 -8.33 -11.24 2.75
C ASP A 145 -9.74 -11.79 2.98
N TRP A 146 -9.84 -13.05 3.31
CA TRP A 146 -11.05 -13.72 3.75
C TRP A 146 -10.84 -14.23 5.16
N ALA A 147 -11.71 -13.87 6.05
CA ALA A 147 -11.67 -14.39 7.41
C ALA A 147 -13.08 -14.83 7.85
N GLY A 148 -13.12 -15.89 8.61
CA GLY A 148 -14.33 -16.35 9.24
C GLY A 148 -14.02 -16.79 10.66
N TYR A 149 -14.93 -16.50 11.59
CA TYR A 149 -14.84 -17.02 12.95
C TYR A 149 -16.19 -17.42 13.50
N ILE A 150 -16.15 -18.31 14.45
CA ILE A 150 -17.29 -18.73 15.25
C ILE A 150 -16.88 -18.78 16.71
N ASN A 151 -17.73 -18.25 17.58
CA ASN A 151 -17.56 -18.32 19.03
C ASN A 151 -18.84 -18.82 19.66
N LEU A 152 -18.68 -19.65 20.67
CA LEU A 152 -19.74 -20.19 21.51
C LEU A 152 -19.49 -19.74 22.93
N ALA A 153 -20.51 -19.30 23.60
CA ALA A 153 -20.46 -18.89 25.01
C ALA A 153 -21.58 -19.58 25.79
N TYR A 154 -21.23 -20.20 26.89
CA TYR A 154 -22.16 -20.88 27.76
C TYR A 154 -21.99 -20.42 29.21
N ASN A 155 -23.06 -19.90 29.81
CA ASN A 155 -23.11 -19.56 31.21
C ASN A 155 -23.63 -20.75 32.03
N SER A 156 -22.94 -21.10 33.09
CA SER A 156 -23.37 -22.10 34.04
C SER A 156 -23.12 -21.66 35.47
N GLN A 157 -23.94 -22.16 36.37
CA GLN A 157 -23.75 -21.95 37.80
C GLN A 157 -23.16 -23.23 38.42
N LEU A 158 -21.98 -23.08 39.02
CA LEU A 158 -21.26 -24.16 39.69
C LEU A 158 -21.49 -24.03 41.20
N GLY A 159 -22.47 -24.81 41.70
CA GLY A 159 -22.90 -24.67 43.10
C GLY A 159 -23.66 -23.34 43.36
N ASN A 160 -23.66 -22.87 44.60
CA ASN A 160 -24.42 -21.70 44.99
C ASN A 160 -23.66 -20.36 44.80
N ASP A 161 -22.33 -20.39 44.66
CA ASP A 161 -21.50 -19.19 44.79
C ASP A 161 -20.62 -18.91 43.57
N ILE A 162 -20.59 -19.76 42.55
CA ILE A 162 -19.67 -19.63 41.41
C ILE A 162 -20.47 -19.59 40.11
N ASN A 163 -20.36 -18.48 39.39
CA ASN A 163 -20.80 -18.37 38.01
C ASN A 163 -19.64 -18.67 37.07
N ALA A 164 -19.81 -19.59 36.14
CA ALA A 164 -18.82 -19.96 35.14
C ALA A 164 -19.30 -19.60 33.76
N LEU A 165 -18.48 -18.81 33.04
CA LEU A 165 -18.65 -18.49 31.62
C LEU A 165 -17.63 -19.29 30.82
N TRP A 166 -18.08 -20.26 30.05
CA TRP A 166 -17.28 -21.06 29.15
C TRP A 166 -17.31 -20.45 27.76
N LYS A 167 -16.18 -20.33 27.12
CA LYS A 167 -16.09 -19.88 25.74
C LYS A 167 -15.20 -20.80 24.94
N ALA A 168 -15.64 -21.12 23.72
CA ALA A 168 -14.85 -21.82 22.72
C ALA A 168 -15.04 -21.15 21.37
N GLY A 169 -14.01 -21.13 20.56
CA GLY A 169 -14.13 -20.54 19.22
C GLY A 169 -13.06 -21.02 18.28
N ALA A 170 -13.33 -20.81 17.01
CA ALA A 170 -12.41 -21.10 15.93
C ALA A 170 -12.39 -19.95 14.92
N GLN A 171 -11.26 -19.80 14.28
CA GLN A 171 -11.02 -18.78 13.24
C GLN A 171 -10.26 -19.42 12.09
N TYR A 172 -10.65 -19.06 10.88
CA TYR A 172 -9.87 -19.33 9.69
C TYR A 172 -9.70 -18.05 8.89
N ARG A 173 -8.47 -17.79 8.42
CA ARG A 173 -8.13 -16.65 7.58
C ARG A 173 -7.29 -17.11 6.40
N ARG A 174 -7.63 -16.60 5.22
CA ARG A 174 -6.84 -16.76 4.00
C ARG A 174 -6.53 -15.40 3.44
N LYS A 175 -5.26 -15.13 3.25
CA LYS A 175 -4.75 -13.90 2.65
C LYS A 175 -4.02 -14.23 1.36
N GLU A 176 -4.28 -13.46 0.30
CA GLU A 176 -3.58 -13.53 -0.97
C GLU A 176 -3.04 -12.17 -1.32
N ARG A 177 -1.76 -12.11 -1.66
CA ARG A 177 -1.10 -10.90 -2.10
C ARG A 177 -0.39 -11.14 -3.40
N GLY A 178 -0.60 -10.26 -4.39
CA GLY A 178 0.11 -10.24 -5.65
C GLY A 178 0.72 -8.88 -5.90
N ASN A 179 1.96 -8.85 -6.36
CA ASN A 179 2.62 -7.66 -6.84
C ASN A 179 3.15 -7.89 -8.24
N ARG A 180 2.89 -6.95 -9.15
CA ARG A 180 3.45 -6.91 -10.49
C ARG A 180 4.14 -5.57 -10.65
N TYR A 181 5.41 -5.63 -11.00
CA TYR A 181 6.28 -4.46 -11.13
C TYR A 181 7.08 -4.55 -12.42
N TYR A 182 7.06 -3.49 -13.20
CA TYR A 182 7.83 -3.36 -14.43
C TYR A 182 8.53 -2.01 -14.44
N SER A 183 9.82 -2.01 -14.73
CA SER A 183 10.63 -0.80 -14.88
C SER A 183 11.36 -0.83 -16.23
N TYR A 184 11.26 0.27 -16.93
CA TYR A 184 11.93 0.47 -18.22
C TYR A 184 12.88 1.65 -18.09
N ASN A 185 14.15 1.42 -18.42
CA ASN A 185 15.17 2.45 -18.43
C ASN A 185 15.48 2.85 -19.87
N PHE A 186 15.45 4.13 -20.12
CA PHE A 186 15.70 4.73 -21.41
C PHE A 186 16.92 5.63 -21.30
N THR A 187 17.73 5.62 -22.35
CA THR A 187 18.83 6.57 -22.54
C THR A 187 18.62 7.27 -23.85
N PRO A 188 19.11 8.52 -24.01
CA PRO A 188 19.07 9.20 -25.28
C PRO A 188 19.81 8.37 -26.34
N THR A 189 19.24 8.27 -27.52
CA THR A 189 19.87 7.63 -28.68
C THR A 189 21.14 8.36 -29.08
N ASP A 190 21.09 9.69 -29.01
CA ASP A 190 22.22 10.57 -29.23
C ASP A 190 22.35 11.53 -28.03
N ILE A 191 23.52 11.47 -27.36
CA ILE A 191 23.85 12.33 -26.21
C ILE A 191 24.08 13.80 -26.60
N SER A 192 24.26 14.08 -27.89
CA SER A 192 24.42 15.46 -28.38
C SER A 192 23.07 16.19 -28.57
N GLN A 193 21.94 15.50 -28.39
CA GLN A 193 20.62 16.14 -28.44
C GLN A 193 20.54 17.21 -27.36
N LYS A 194 20.21 18.41 -27.80
CA LYS A 194 20.06 19.55 -26.91
C LYS A 194 18.58 19.80 -26.67
N LEU A 195 18.26 20.10 -25.41
CA LEU A 195 16.92 20.52 -25.04
C LEU A 195 16.78 22.02 -25.22
N ASP A 196 15.76 22.43 -25.96
CA ASP A 196 15.38 23.80 -26.18
C ASP A 196 14.03 24.08 -25.51
N GLY A 197 13.99 24.69 -24.31
CA GLY A 197 12.78 25.02 -23.56
C GLY A 197 12.46 24.15 -22.35
N ASN A 198 11.19 23.99 -22.05
CA ASN A 198 10.72 23.29 -20.85
C ASN A 198 10.86 21.77 -21.01
N ALA A 199 11.48 21.10 -20.03
CA ALA A 199 11.79 19.67 -20.08
C ALA A 199 10.60 18.75 -20.39
N PHE A 200 9.39 19.15 -20.05
CA PHE A 200 8.19 18.36 -20.32
C PHE A 200 7.72 18.46 -21.78
N ASP A 201 7.78 19.65 -22.35
CA ASP A 201 7.31 19.88 -23.73
C ASP A 201 8.26 19.23 -24.74
N GLN A 202 9.49 18.94 -24.33
CA GLN A 202 10.55 18.41 -25.18
C GLN A 202 10.83 16.94 -24.98
N PHE A 203 10.24 16.34 -23.98
CA PHE A 203 10.33 14.90 -23.78
C PHE A 203 9.98 14.12 -25.07
N ALA A 204 8.99 14.59 -25.81
CA ALA A 204 8.58 14.04 -27.11
C ALA A 204 9.56 14.31 -28.25
N ALA A 205 10.47 15.27 -28.07
CA ALA A 205 11.47 15.65 -29.10
C ALA A 205 12.81 14.92 -28.94
N ILE A 206 12.98 14.15 -27.85
CA ILE A 206 14.20 13.36 -27.60
C ILE A 206 13.97 11.96 -28.09
N ASP A 207 14.88 11.46 -28.93
CA ASP A 207 14.93 10.06 -29.32
C ASP A 207 15.53 9.21 -28.20
N TRP A 208 14.75 8.29 -27.68
CA TRP A 208 15.12 7.42 -26.59
C TRP A 208 15.33 5.98 -27.04
N THR A 209 16.36 5.34 -26.52
CA THR A 209 16.59 3.89 -26.66
C THR A 209 16.32 3.20 -25.34
N CYS A 210 15.43 2.22 -25.35
CA CYS A 210 15.16 1.38 -24.19
C CYS A 210 16.31 0.39 -24.03
N LYS A 211 17.11 0.50 -22.97
CA LYS A 211 18.30 -0.35 -22.71
C LYS A 211 17.94 -1.68 -22.08
N THR A 212 16.87 -1.77 -21.32
CA THR A 212 16.53 -3.01 -20.61
C THR A 212 15.03 -3.14 -20.44
N PRO A 213 14.34 -3.95 -21.27
CA PRO A 213 12.90 -4.22 -21.06
C PRO A 213 12.62 -5.05 -19.81
N TYR A 214 13.63 -5.54 -19.08
CA TYR A 214 13.46 -6.38 -17.89
C TYR A 214 14.52 -6.14 -16.84
N SER A 215 14.89 -4.92 -16.55
CA SER A 215 15.90 -4.75 -15.53
C SER A 215 15.36 -5.03 -14.14
N GLN A 216 15.98 -5.98 -13.45
CA GLN A 216 16.07 -6.12 -12.00
C GLN A 216 14.75 -6.24 -11.19
N ALA A 217 13.58 -6.06 -11.80
CA ALA A 217 12.33 -6.01 -11.08
C ALA A 217 11.60 -7.36 -10.96
N SER A 218 12.15 -8.43 -11.52
CA SER A 218 11.57 -9.78 -11.40
C SER A 218 11.43 -10.25 -9.94
N GLN A 219 12.32 -9.78 -9.06
CA GLN A 219 12.26 -10.05 -7.63
C GLN A 219 11.08 -9.38 -6.92
N LEU A 220 10.48 -8.35 -7.53
CA LEU A 220 9.31 -7.65 -7.02
C LEU A 220 8.00 -8.23 -7.55
N ASN A 221 8.06 -9.16 -8.51
CA ASN A 221 6.91 -9.88 -9.03
C ASN A 221 6.72 -11.14 -8.19
N TYR A 222 5.67 -11.16 -7.38
CA TYR A 222 5.37 -12.29 -6.53
C TYR A 222 3.88 -12.48 -6.34
N ASP A 223 3.51 -13.71 -6.01
CA ASP A 223 2.22 -14.09 -5.47
C ASP A 223 2.47 -14.83 -4.16
N SER A 224 1.85 -14.36 -3.09
CA SER A 224 1.95 -15.02 -1.79
C SER A 224 0.57 -15.36 -1.27
N LYS A 225 0.49 -16.48 -0.55
CA LYS A 225 -0.72 -16.95 0.13
C LYS A 225 -0.40 -17.29 1.57
N GLU A 226 -1.27 -16.88 2.45
CA GLU A 226 -1.18 -17.18 3.87
C GLU A 226 -2.50 -17.79 4.34
N HIS A 227 -2.40 -18.88 5.09
CA HIS A 227 -3.52 -19.55 5.72
C HIS A 227 -3.28 -19.61 7.21
N ILE A 228 -4.23 -19.12 7.99
CA ILE A 228 -4.16 -19.11 9.45
C ILE A 228 -5.40 -19.82 9.97
N GLY A 229 -5.20 -20.90 10.72
CA GLY A 229 -6.24 -21.61 11.46
C GLY A 229 -5.98 -21.47 12.94
N ALA A 230 -6.98 -21.08 13.71
CA ALA A 230 -6.85 -20.96 15.16
C ALA A 230 -8.11 -21.49 15.87
N ALA A 231 -7.91 -22.05 17.04
CA ALA A 231 -8.99 -22.43 17.95
C ALA A 231 -8.61 -22.10 19.38
N TYR A 232 -9.62 -21.84 20.21
CA TYR A 232 -9.41 -21.58 21.63
C TYR A 232 -10.53 -22.12 22.49
N VAL A 233 -10.22 -22.35 23.74
CA VAL A 233 -11.16 -22.59 24.81
C VAL A 233 -10.73 -21.80 26.05
N MET A 234 -11.70 -21.19 26.72
CA MET A 234 -11.45 -20.42 27.93
C MET A 234 -12.61 -20.46 28.89
N THR A 235 -12.35 -20.22 30.15
CA THR A 235 -13.36 -20.07 31.18
C THR A 235 -13.11 -18.83 32.02
N THR A 236 -14.20 -18.20 32.45
CA THR A 236 -14.22 -17.13 33.44
C THR A 236 -15.05 -17.63 34.63
N LEU A 237 -14.43 -17.80 35.77
CA LEU A 237 -15.08 -18.17 37.02
C LEU A 237 -15.23 -16.93 37.88
N LYS A 238 -16.48 -16.60 38.24
CA LYS A 238 -16.82 -15.46 39.11
C LYS A 238 -17.40 -15.94 40.41
N CYS A 239 -16.81 -15.51 41.51
CA CYS A 239 -17.34 -15.74 42.86
C CYS A 239 -17.33 -14.40 43.65
N LYS A 240 -17.89 -14.44 44.86
CA LYS A 240 -17.91 -13.23 45.73
C LYS A 240 -16.54 -12.69 46.14
N TRP A 241 -15.47 -13.48 45.97
CA TRP A 241 -14.10 -13.11 46.33
C TRP A 241 -13.27 -12.59 45.16
N GLY A 242 -13.71 -12.79 43.92
CA GLY A 242 -12.96 -12.39 42.73
C GLY A 242 -13.37 -13.10 41.44
N GLU A 243 -12.57 -12.87 40.42
CA GLU A 243 -12.75 -13.42 39.08
C GLU A 243 -11.45 -14.10 38.63
N LEU A 244 -11.54 -15.33 38.12
CA LEU A 244 -10.43 -16.07 37.52
C LEU A 244 -10.73 -16.30 36.04
N ASN A 245 -9.80 -15.87 35.17
CA ASN A 245 -9.83 -16.15 33.72
C ASN A 245 -8.70 -17.11 33.38
N ALA A 246 -9.03 -18.20 32.68
CA ALA A 246 -8.05 -19.16 32.19
C ALA A 246 -8.46 -19.66 30.79
N GLY A 247 -7.48 -19.92 29.93
CA GLY A 247 -7.76 -20.43 28.59
C GLY A 247 -6.50 -20.85 27.86
N VAL A 248 -6.70 -21.56 26.79
CA VAL A 248 -5.65 -21.95 25.84
C VAL A 248 -6.10 -21.63 24.42
N ARG A 249 -5.14 -21.22 23.58
CA ARG A 249 -5.31 -21.00 22.14
C ARG A 249 -4.21 -21.73 21.39
N ALA A 250 -4.59 -22.40 20.32
CA ALA A 250 -3.67 -22.97 19.36
C ALA A 250 -3.85 -22.25 18.02
N GLU A 251 -2.75 -21.97 17.35
CA GLU A 251 -2.75 -21.33 16.04
C GLU A 251 -1.74 -22.02 15.12
N HIS A 252 -2.13 -22.23 13.88
CA HIS A 252 -1.28 -22.77 12.84
C HIS A 252 -1.30 -21.80 11.63
N THR A 253 -0.11 -21.42 11.18
CA THR A 253 0.08 -20.55 10.01
C THR A 253 0.87 -21.30 8.94
N ASN A 254 0.37 -21.26 7.71
CA ASN A 254 1.05 -21.77 6.52
C ASN A 254 1.19 -20.62 5.50
N GLN A 255 2.43 -20.37 5.05
CA GLN A 255 2.76 -19.33 4.08
C GLN A 255 3.38 -19.98 2.84
N ILE A 256 2.94 -19.53 1.66
CA ILE A 256 3.39 -19.97 0.35
C ILE A 256 3.77 -18.73 -0.45
N TYR A 257 4.97 -18.76 -1.06
CA TYR A 257 5.53 -17.71 -1.89
C TYR A 257 5.76 -18.22 -3.31
#